data_812e73b4e2f15c44ae9cd2ce717ec2ed
#
_entry.id   812e73b4e2f15c44ae9cd2ce717ec2ed
#
_cell.length_a   1.000
_cell.length_b   1.000
_cell.length_c   1.000
_cell.angle_alpha   90.00
_cell.angle_beta   90.00
_cell.angle_gamma   90.00
#
_symmetry.space_group_name_H-M   'P 1'
#
loop_
_entity.id
_entity.type
_entity.pdbx_description
1 polymer ?
#
loop_
_entity_poly.entity_id
_entity_poly.type
_entity_poly.pdbx_seq_one_letter_code
_entity_poly.pdbx_strand_id
1 'polypeptide(L)'
;LLASSAASDVYKRQDHYRTRLTHTLEVSQIARTIARALHLNEDLTEAIALGHDLGHTPFGHAGERALNNLSPNGFKHYEQSVRVVEKLEKNGKGLNLTDEVKNGILCHTSGEDAYTLEGQIIRIADKIAYINHDIDDAIQAGVMAEEDIPLDIRMSLGMSKSERINNMVLNVINNSDDKILMDDDFWQLFNELLSLIHI
;
A
#
# COMPACT_ATOMS: atom_id res chain seq x y z
N LEU A 1 12.17 -34.18 -19.48
CA LEU A 1 11.27 -33.44 -20.38
C LEU A 1 10.01 -32.98 -19.64
N LEU A 2 9.43 -33.76 -18.70
CA LEU A 2 8.23 -33.37 -17.92
C LEU A 2 8.50 -32.32 -16.83
N ALA A 3 9.70 -32.28 -16.26
CA ALA A 3 10.08 -31.26 -15.27
C ALA A 3 10.27 -29.87 -15.88
N SER A 4 10.62 -29.79 -17.17
CA SER A 4 10.78 -28.53 -17.92
C SER A 4 9.45 -27.86 -18.23
N SER A 5 8.37 -28.62 -18.49
CA SER A 5 7.04 -28.07 -18.76
C SER A 5 6.40 -27.51 -17.50
N ALA A 6 6.51 -28.22 -16.36
CA ALA A 6 5.97 -27.77 -15.08
C ALA A 6 6.66 -26.48 -14.60
N ALA A 7 7.97 -26.36 -14.76
CA ALA A 7 8.71 -25.13 -14.43
C ALA A 7 8.32 -23.96 -15.36
N SER A 8 8.05 -24.22 -16.64
CA SER A 8 7.56 -23.23 -17.61
C SER A 8 6.14 -22.77 -17.29
N ASP A 9 5.28 -23.68 -16.84
CA ASP A 9 3.90 -23.35 -16.49
C ASP A 9 3.80 -22.58 -15.16
N VAL A 10 4.68 -22.86 -14.20
CA VAL A 10 4.83 -22.07 -12.97
C VAL A 10 5.34 -20.66 -13.30
N TYR A 11 6.31 -20.53 -14.19
CA TYR A 11 6.84 -19.24 -14.63
C TYR A 11 5.77 -18.39 -15.37
N LYS A 12 4.97 -19.02 -16.23
CA LYS A 12 3.87 -18.34 -16.93
C LYS A 12 2.72 -17.90 -16.03
N ARG A 13 2.50 -18.59 -14.90
CA ARG A 13 1.48 -18.21 -13.91
C ARG A 13 1.95 -17.11 -12.96
N GLN A 14 3.26 -16.87 -12.84
CA GLN A 14 3.81 -15.80 -12.01
C GLN A 14 3.60 -14.40 -12.60
N ASP A 15 3.33 -14.27 -13.89
CA ASP A 15 3.05 -12.99 -14.55
C ASP A 15 1.67 -12.39 -14.16
N HIS A 16 0.83 -13.16 -13.47
CA HIS A 16 -0.52 -12.74 -13.07
C HIS A 16 -0.63 -12.28 -11.60
N TYR A 17 0.35 -12.59 -10.76
CA TYR A 17 0.34 -12.16 -9.36
C TYR A 17 1.30 -10.98 -9.17
N ARG A 18 0.75 -9.88 -8.66
CA ARG A 18 1.58 -8.71 -8.32
C ARG A 18 2.55 -9.06 -7.21
N THR A 19 3.81 -8.70 -7.44
CA THR A 19 4.86 -8.85 -6.44
C THR A 19 4.79 -7.67 -5.46
N ARG A 20 5.33 -7.84 -4.27
CA ARG A 20 5.47 -6.73 -3.31
C ARG A 20 6.23 -5.55 -3.92
N LEU A 21 7.20 -5.81 -4.77
CA LEU A 21 7.94 -4.75 -5.46
C LEU A 21 7.04 -3.91 -6.36
N THR A 22 6.14 -4.52 -7.12
CA THR A 22 5.20 -3.78 -7.97
C THR A 22 4.21 -2.95 -7.16
N HIS A 23 3.73 -3.47 -6.03
CA HIS A 23 2.92 -2.71 -5.09
C HIS A 23 3.69 -1.50 -4.53
N THR A 24 4.90 -1.71 -4.01
CA THR A 24 5.76 -0.64 -3.49
C THR A 24 6.01 0.46 -4.51
N LEU A 25 6.24 0.11 -5.79
CA LEU A 25 6.44 1.08 -6.86
C LEU A 25 5.15 1.86 -7.19
N GLU A 26 3.99 1.21 -7.13
CA GLU A 26 2.69 1.87 -7.34
C GLU A 26 2.36 2.82 -6.17
N VAL A 27 2.59 2.42 -4.93
CA VAL A 27 2.50 3.30 -3.75
C VAL A 27 3.41 4.51 -3.92
N SER A 28 4.67 4.30 -4.31
CA SER A 28 5.62 5.38 -4.58
C SER A 28 5.15 6.33 -5.67
N GLN A 29 4.59 5.82 -6.77
CA GLN A 29 4.08 6.63 -7.87
C GLN A 29 2.87 7.48 -7.43
N ILE A 30 1.91 6.88 -6.73
CA ILE A 30 0.73 7.58 -6.21
C ILE A 30 1.17 8.66 -5.22
N ALA A 31 1.99 8.29 -4.24
CA ALA A 31 2.46 9.17 -3.18
C ALA A 31 3.23 10.38 -3.72
N ARG A 32 4.18 10.15 -4.64
CA ARG A 32 4.93 11.24 -5.28
C ARG A 32 4.05 12.15 -6.14
N THR A 33 3.01 11.61 -6.77
CA THR A 33 2.05 12.43 -7.52
C THR A 33 1.32 13.40 -6.60
N ILE A 34 0.87 12.93 -5.44
CA ILE A 34 0.24 13.76 -4.40
C ILE A 34 1.26 14.78 -3.85
N ALA A 35 2.45 14.33 -3.45
CA ALA A 35 3.50 15.20 -2.90
C ALA A 35 3.87 16.33 -3.87
N ARG A 36 4.04 16.02 -5.16
CA ARG A 36 4.33 17.01 -6.20
C ARG A 36 3.22 18.06 -6.33
N ALA A 37 1.97 17.61 -6.33
CA ALA A 37 0.82 18.53 -6.46
C ALA A 37 0.68 19.45 -5.24
N LEU A 38 1.04 18.97 -4.05
CA LEU A 38 1.03 19.72 -2.79
C LEU A 38 2.34 20.47 -2.52
N HIS A 39 3.31 20.45 -3.46
CA HIS A 39 4.63 21.10 -3.33
C HIS A 39 5.45 20.59 -2.14
N LEU A 40 5.29 19.30 -1.78
CA LEU A 40 6.04 18.62 -0.73
C LEU A 40 7.31 17.96 -1.27
N ASN A 41 8.12 17.38 -0.39
CA ASN A 41 9.40 16.75 -0.73
C ASN A 41 9.18 15.35 -1.36
N GLU A 42 9.29 15.26 -2.70
CA GLU A 42 9.12 14.00 -3.43
C GLU A 42 10.16 12.95 -3.06
N ASP A 43 11.41 13.34 -2.78
CA ASP A 43 12.49 12.40 -2.44
C ASP A 43 12.25 11.76 -1.05
N LEU A 44 11.78 12.55 -0.08
CA LEU A 44 11.36 12.04 1.22
C LEU A 44 10.18 11.08 1.08
N THR A 45 9.17 11.46 0.29
CA THR A 45 8.00 10.63 0.00
C THR A 45 8.41 9.29 -0.62
N GLU A 46 9.29 9.31 -1.63
CA GLU A 46 9.79 8.10 -2.29
C GLU A 46 10.57 7.20 -1.32
N ALA A 47 11.45 7.79 -0.51
CA ALA A 47 12.23 7.03 0.46
C ALA A 47 11.35 6.30 1.48
N ILE A 48 10.29 6.94 1.98
CA ILE A 48 9.32 6.32 2.88
C ILE A 48 8.55 5.21 2.14
N ALA A 49 8.05 5.50 0.92
CA ALA A 49 7.31 4.53 0.12
C ALA A 49 8.12 3.26 -0.16
N LEU A 50 9.40 3.39 -0.50
CA LEU A 50 10.27 2.25 -0.78
C LEU A 50 10.57 1.42 0.49
N GLY A 51 10.49 2.03 1.66
CA GLY A 51 10.81 1.39 2.94
C GLY A 51 9.61 0.83 3.71
N HIS A 52 8.38 1.26 3.41
CA HIS A 52 7.23 1.04 4.29
C HIS A 52 6.95 -0.45 4.57
N ASP A 53 7.10 -1.32 3.57
CA ASP A 53 6.66 -2.72 3.59
C ASP A 53 7.82 -3.75 3.70
N LEU A 54 9.07 -3.30 3.96
CA LEU A 54 10.25 -4.17 4.02
C LEU A 54 10.18 -5.24 5.11
N GLY A 55 9.45 -4.98 6.18
CA GLY A 55 9.28 -5.89 7.31
C GLY A 55 8.09 -6.84 7.20
N HIS A 56 7.37 -6.83 6.11
CA HIS A 56 6.19 -7.65 5.94
C HIS A 56 6.52 -9.14 5.83
N THR A 57 5.68 -9.97 6.44
CA THR A 57 5.87 -11.42 6.52
C THR A 57 5.47 -12.15 5.24
N PRO A 58 6.00 -13.38 4.99
CA PRO A 58 5.37 -14.31 4.07
C PRO A 58 3.89 -14.55 4.48
N PHE A 59 3.03 -14.74 3.50
CA PHE A 59 1.57 -14.94 3.68
C PHE A 59 0.82 -13.70 4.23
N GLY A 60 1.35 -12.51 4.04
CA GLY A 60 0.68 -11.24 4.36
C GLY A 60 0.21 -11.14 5.81
N HIS A 61 -1.01 -10.64 6.03
CA HIS A 61 -1.58 -10.48 7.37
C HIS A 61 -1.80 -11.81 8.12
N ALA A 62 -1.97 -12.94 7.42
CA ALA A 62 -2.06 -14.24 8.07
C ALA A 62 -0.73 -14.63 8.73
N GLY A 63 0.38 -14.41 8.01
CA GLY A 63 1.73 -14.59 8.56
C GLY A 63 2.03 -13.65 9.71
N GLU A 64 1.63 -12.38 9.60
CA GLU A 64 1.79 -11.39 10.67
C GLU A 64 1.02 -11.82 11.93
N ARG A 65 -0.24 -12.21 11.81
CA ARG A 65 -1.02 -12.72 12.95
C ARG A 65 -0.37 -13.94 13.61
N ALA A 66 0.13 -14.88 12.79
CA ALA A 66 0.81 -16.06 13.31
C ALA A 66 2.09 -15.70 14.09
N LEU A 67 2.94 -14.83 13.54
CA LEU A 67 4.14 -14.38 14.22
C LEU A 67 3.83 -13.54 15.47
N ASN A 68 2.82 -12.68 15.40
CA ASN A 68 2.39 -11.89 16.56
C ASN A 68 1.95 -12.78 17.73
N ASN A 69 1.26 -13.88 17.46
CA ASN A 69 0.85 -14.83 18.49
C ASN A 69 1.99 -15.69 19.05
N LEU A 70 3.04 -15.92 18.26
CA LEU A 70 4.19 -16.75 18.66
C LEU A 70 5.31 -15.93 19.31
N SER A 71 5.41 -14.66 19.02
CA SER A 71 6.46 -13.77 19.55
C SER A 71 6.10 -13.30 20.97
N PRO A 72 7.00 -13.44 21.94
CA PRO A 72 6.77 -12.97 23.32
C PRO A 72 6.46 -11.45 23.41
N ASN A 73 6.99 -10.67 22.46
CA ASN A 73 6.82 -9.21 22.40
C ASN A 73 5.83 -8.76 21.32
N GLY A 74 5.10 -9.71 20.72
CA GLY A 74 4.29 -9.45 19.55
C GLY A 74 5.14 -9.28 18.29
N PHE A 75 4.47 -9.02 17.15
CA PHE A 75 5.10 -8.74 15.87
C PHE A 75 4.22 -7.78 15.08
N LYS A 76 4.83 -6.71 14.58
CA LYS A 76 4.20 -5.74 13.68
C LYS A 76 5.12 -5.48 12.50
N HIS A 77 4.58 -5.58 11.28
CA HIS A 77 5.40 -5.43 10.08
C HIS A 77 6.02 -4.04 9.94
N TYR A 78 5.35 -2.97 10.36
CA TYR A 78 5.87 -1.61 10.33
C TYR A 78 7.04 -1.40 11.30
N GLU A 79 7.01 -2.00 12.50
CA GLU A 79 8.15 -2.02 13.44
C GLU A 79 9.32 -2.84 12.87
N GLN A 80 8.99 -3.97 12.23
CA GLN A 80 9.98 -4.80 11.57
C GLN A 80 10.58 -4.09 10.36
N SER A 81 9.81 -3.28 9.60
CA SER A 81 10.34 -2.46 8.49
C SER A 81 11.41 -1.49 8.99
N VAL A 82 11.14 -0.78 10.08
CA VAL A 82 12.14 0.09 10.73
C VAL A 82 13.35 -0.72 11.19
N ARG A 83 13.15 -1.88 11.81
CA ARG A 83 14.26 -2.75 12.23
C ARG A 83 15.12 -3.22 11.06
N VAL A 84 14.52 -3.54 9.92
CA VAL A 84 15.25 -3.94 8.69
C VAL A 84 16.18 -2.81 8.28
N VAL A 85 15.68 -1.60 8.11
CA VAL A 85 16.48 -0.47 7.63
C VAL A 85 17.49 0.04 8.63
N GLU A 86 17.24 -0.08 9.95
CA GLU A 86 18.15 0.37 10.99
C GLU A 86 19.23 -0.63 11.39
N LYS A 87 18.89 -1.94 11.37
CA LYS A 87 19.72 -2.95 12.04
C LYS A 87 20.10 -4.14 11.18
N LEU A 88 19.31 -4.51 10.17
CA LEU A 88 19.56 -5.75 9.42
C LEU A 88 20.32 -5.49 8.13
N GLU A 89 20.01 -4.41 7.44
CA GLU A 89 20.66 -4.06 6.18
C GLU A 89 22.16 -3.78 6.34
N LYS A 90 22.89 -3.88 5.23
CA LYS A 90 24.37 -3.68 5.16
C LYS A 90 25.15 -4.48 6.21
N ASN A 91 24.79 -5.76 6.37
CA ASN A 91 25.46 -6.66 7.34
C ASN A 91 25.39 -6.14 8.80
N GLY A 92 24.23 -5.66 9.20
CA GLY A 92 23.98 -5.21 10.56
C GLY A 92 24.34 -3.76 10.84
N LYS A 93 24.71 -2.99 9.82
CA LYS A 93 25.04 -1.55 9.97
C LYS A 93 23.87 -0.62 9.76
N GLY A 94 22.79 -1.11 9.15
CA GLY A 94 21.66 -0.30 8.76
C GLY A 94 21.94 0.64 7.58
N LEU A 95 20.88 1.31 7.10
CA LEU A 95 20.95 2.21 5.94
C LEU A 95 21.27 3.66 6.33
N ASN A 96 21.29 4.02 7.62
CA ASN A 96 21.48 5.36 8.11
C ASN A 96 20.45 6.37 7.54
N LEU A 97 19.17 5.99 7.59
CA LEU A 97 18.06 6.84 7.15
C LEU A 97 17.78 7.95 8.16
N THR A 98 17.19 9.05 7.69
CA THR A 98 16.75 10.15 8.54
C THR A 98 15.59 9.74 9.44
N ASP A 99 15.32 10.51 10.49
CA ASP A 99 14.22 10.22 11.42
C ASP A 99 12.85 10.40 10.74
N GLU A 100 12.74 11.33 9.80
CA GLU A 100 11.52 11.54 9.00
C GLU A 100 11.16 10.29 8.20
N VAL A 101 12.14 9.66 7.53
CA VAL A 101 11.91 8.42 6.76
C VAL A 101 11.49 7.30 7.70
N LYS A 102 12.17 7.10 8.82
CA LYS A 102 11.85 6.05 9.80
C LYS A 102 10.48 6.24 10.43
N ASN A 103 10.12 7.49 10.77
CA ASN A 103 8.81 7.83 11.30
C ASN A 103 7.71 7.56 10.26
N GLY A 104 7.90 7.98 9.00
CA GLY A 104 6.96 7.68 7.94
C GLY A 104 6.74 6.18 7.72
N ILE A 105 7.82 5.37 7.75
CA ILE A 105 7.74 3.91 7.70
C ILE A 105 6.97 3.35 8.89
N LEU A 106 7.25 3.83 10.11
CA LEU A 106 6.60 3.35 11.33
C LEU A 106 5.10 3.66 11.34
N CYS A 107 4.73 4.86 10.92
CA CYS A 107 3.36 5.39 11.08
C CYS A 107 2.43 5.07 9.90
N HIS A 108 2.91 4.44 8.81
CA HIS A 108 2.06 4.22 7.64
C HIS A 108 0.79 3.39 7.94
N THR A 109 0.84 2.51 8.95
CA THR A 109 -0.31 1.69 9.36
C THR A 109 -0.46 1.50 10.88
N SER A 110 0.38 2.14 11.72
CA SER A 110 0.38 1.97 13.18
C SER A 110 -0.87 2.53 13.88
N GLY A 111 -1.66 3.37 13.21
CA GLY A 111 -2.78 4.11 13.80
C GLY A 111 -2.39 5.52 14.25
N GLU A 112 -1.10 5.83 14.36
CA GLU A 112 -0.57 7.16 14.66
C GLU A 112 -0.27 7.91 13.35
N ASP A 113 -0.45 9.24 13.36
CA ASP A 113 -0.07 10.06 12.21
C ASP A 113 1.43 10.30 12.19
N ALA A 114 2.03 10.18 11.00
CA ALA A 114 3.40 10.62 10.80
C ALA A 114 3.49 12.14 11.03
N TYR A 115 4.62 12.61 11.59
CA TYR A 115 4.79 14.04 11.87
C TYR A 115 5.13 14.87 10.62
N THR A 116 5.46 14.22 9.49
CA THR A 116 5.60 14.89 8.19
C THR A 116 4.39 14.62 7.31
N LEU A 117 4.03 15.57 6.45
CA LEU A 117 2.95 15.40 5.49
C LEU A 117 3.30 14.30 4.47
N GLU A 118 4.57 14.17 4.09
CA GLU A 118 5.06 13.11 3.22
C GLU A 118 4.80 11.72 3.83
N GLY A 119 5.03 11.55 5.11
CA GLY A 119 4.71 10.30 5.83
C GLY A 119 3.21 10.02 5.88
N GLN A 120 2.38 11.06 6.06
CA GLN A 120 0.92 10.93 6.04
C GLN A 120 0.40 10.52 4.65
N ILE A 121 1.01 11.02 3.57
CA ILE A 121 0.66 10.63 2.19
C ILE A 121 0.80 9.12 2.01
N ILE A 122 1.86 8.50 2.56
CA ILE A 122 2.10 7.06 2.36
C ILE A 122 0.94 6.22 2.86
N ARG A 123 0.36 6.55 4.01
CA ARG A 123 -0.81 5.84 4.56
C ARG A 123 -2.01 5.82 3.59
N ILE A 124 -2.27 6.94 2.92
CA ILE A 124 -3.38 7.04 1.98
C ILE A 124 -3.02 6.39 0.65
N ALA A 125 -1.80 6.62 0.15
CA ALA A 125 -1.33 6.05 -1.11
C ALA A 125 -1.28 4.51 -1.06
N ASP A 126 -0.85 3.93 0.06
CA ASP A 126 -0.86 2.49 0.30
C ASP A 126 -2.28 1.91 0.21
N LYS A 127 -3.26 2.54 0.87
CA LYS A 127 -4.66 2.12 0.80
C LYS A 127 -5.24 2.24 -0.61
N ILE A 128 -4.93 3.31 -1.35
CA ILE A 128 -5.38 3.49 -2.74
C ILE A 128 -4.80 2.38 -3.63
N ALA A 129 -3.51 2.07 -3.49
CA ALA A 129 -2.87 1.00 -4.24
C ALA A 129 -3.48 -0.35 -3.88
N TYR A 130 -3.60 -0.65 -2.59
CA TYR A 130 -4.09 -1.91 -2.06
C TYR A 130 -5.50 -2.25 -2.57
N ILE A 131 -6.49 -1.34 -2.39
CA ILE A 131 -7.87 -1.59 -2.79
C ILE A 131 -8.01 -1.84 -4.29
N ASN A 132 -7.25 -1.11 -5.11
CA ASN A 132 -7.28 -1.29 -6.57
C ASN A 132 -6.60 -2.59 -7.01
N HIS A 133 -5.63 -3.09 -6.23
CA HIS A 133 -5.04 -4.41 -6.45
C HIS A 133 -6.02 -5.53 -6.13
N ASP A 134 -6.67 -5.46 -4.98
CA ASP A 134 -7.60 -6.50 -4.54
C ASP A 134 -8.79 -6.63 -5.49
N ILE A 135 -9.30 -5.50 -6.03
CA ILE A 135 -10.33 -5.52 -7.09
C ILE A 135 -9.82 -6.24 -8.33
N ASP A 136 -8.63 -5.87 -8.83
CA ASP A 136 -8.06 -6.50 -10.03
C ASP A 136 -7.86 -8.01 -9.83
N ASP A 137 -7.31 -8.39 -8.68
CA ASP A 137 -7.04 -9.79 -8.35
C ASP A 137 -8.36 -10.58 -8.23
N ALA A 138 -9.40 -10.03 -7.63
CA ALA A 138 -10.73 -10.64 -7.53
C ALA A 138 -11.38 -10.82 -8.92
N ILE A 139 -11.26 -9.83 -9.79
CA ILE A 139 -11.77 -9.91 -11.16
C ILE A 139 -10.98 -10.95 -11.97
N GLN A 140 -9.66 -10.95 -11.89
CA GLN A 140 -8.82 -11.93 -12.59
C GLN A 140 -9.06 -13.37 -12.12
N ALA A 141 -9.32 -13.54 -10.83
CA ALA A 141 -9.66 -14.83 -10.25
C ALA A 141 -11.09 -15.29 -10.62
N GLY A 142 -11.90 -14.44 -11.25
CA GLY A 142 -13.29 -14.72 -11.60
C GLY A 142 -14.21 -14.81 -10.37
N VAL A 143 -13.80 -14.27 -9.24
CA VAL A 143 -14.57 -14.23 -7.99
C VAL A 143 -15.55 -13.05 -8.01
N MET A 144 -15.23 -11.99 -8.75
CA MET A 144 -15.97 -10.75 -8.84
C MET A 144 -15.91 -10.19 -10.26
N ALA A 145 -16.91 -9.44 -10.68
CA ALA A 145 -16.89 -8.60 -11.87
C ALA A 145 -16.91 -7.12 -11.48
N GLU A 146 -16.49 -6.23 -12.38
CA GLU A 146 -16.54 -4.77 -12.13
C GLU A 146 -17.98 -4.32 -11.83
N GLU A 147 -18.97 -4.97 -12.43
CA GLU A 147 -20.41 -4.70 -12.25
C GLU A 147 -20.94 -5.10 -10.88
N ASP A 148 -20.23 -5.93 -10.12
CA ASP A 148 -20.60 -6.32 -8.75
C ASP A 148 -20.33 -5.20 -7.75
N ILE A 149 -19.48 -4.23 -8.11
CA ILE A 149 -19.33 -3.00 -7.34
C ILE A 149 -20.58 -2.14 -7.51
N PRO A 150 -21.27 -1.74 -6.43
CA PRO A 150 -22.47 -0.90 -6.48
C PRO A 150 -22.30 0.32 -7.38
N LEU A 151 -23.33 0.63 -8.16
CA LEU A 151 -23.28 1.67 -9.20
C LEU A 151 -22.97 3.06 -8.62
N ASP A 152 -23.52 3.37 -7.47
CA ASP A 152 -23.27 4.62 -6.74
C ASP A 152 -21.80 4.78 -6.34
N ILE A 153 -21.15 3.71 -5.89
CA ILE A 153 -19.73 3.69 -5.59
C ILE A 153 -18.92 3.90 -6.88
N ARG A 154 -19.26 3.18 -7.97
CA ARG A 154 -18.57 3.34 -9.26
C ARG A 154 -18.73 4.74 -9.83
N MET A 155 -19.93 5.32 -9.74
CA MET A 155 -20.17 6.69 -10.23
C MET A 155 -19.38 7.74 -9.46
N SER A 156 -19.17 7.54 -8.16
CA SER A 156 -18.46 8.48 -7.30
C SER A 156 -16.95 8.28 -7.33
N LEU A 157 -16.49 7.04 -7.18
CA LEU A 157 -15.05 6.73 -7.12
C LEU A 157 -14.42 6.58 -8.52
N GLY A 158 -15.17 6.12 -9.53
CA GLY A 158 -14.71 5.91 -10.90
C GLY A 158 -15.21 4.60 -11.50
N MET A 159 -15.54 4.62 -12.78
CA MET A 159 -16.07 3.50 -13.56
C MET A 159 -15.00 2.52 -14.02
N SER A 160 -13.74 2.86 -13.86
CA SER A 160 -12.57 2.02 -14.18
C SER A 160 -11.48 2.20 -13.13
N LYS A 161 -10.54 1.26 -13.07
CA LYS A 161 -9.37 1.37 -12.19
C LYS A 161 -8.63 2.70 -12.32
N SER A 162 -8.36 3.13 -13.55
CA SER A 162 -7.64 4.38 -13.80
C SER A 162 -8.41 5.59 -13.30
N GLU A 163 -9.73 5.63 -13.52
CA GLU A 163 -10.59 6.69 -13.00
C GLU A 163 -10.65 6.67 -11.49
N ARG A 164 -10.78 5.49 -10.86
CA ARG A 164 -10.79 5.34 -9.40
C ARG A 164 -9.51 5.90 -8.77
N ILE A 165 -8.36 5.48 -9.25
CA ILE A 165 -7.08 5.98 -8.74
C ILE A 165 -6.98 7.49 -8.93
N ASN A 166 -7.31 7.99 -10.13
CA ASN A 166 -7.27 9.42 -10.42
C ASN A 166 -8.19 10.24 -9.50
N ASN A 167 -9.43 9.79 -9.32
CA ASN A 167 -10.40 10.50 -8.49
C ASN A 167 -10.00 10.49 -7.01
N MET A 168 -9.47 9.36 -6.51
CA MET A 168 -8.94 9.26 -5.16
C MET A 168 -7.76 10.21 -4.94
N VAL A 169 -6.81 10.22 -5.87
CA VAL A 169 -5.64 11.11 -5.82
C VAL A 169 -6.06 12.58 -5.86
N LEU A 170 -6.94 12.95 -6.78
CA LEU A 170 -7.46 14.33 -6.89
C LEU A 170 -8.24 14.75 -5.64
N ASN A 171 -9.04 13.83 -5.07
CA ASN A 171 -9.76 14.11 -3.84
C ASN A 171 -8.81 14.42 -2.68
N VAL A 172 -7.75 13.63 -2.51
CA VAL A 172 -6.70 13.89 -1.50
C VAL A 172 -6.03 15.23 -1.74
N ILE A 173 -5.62 15.53 -2.98
CA ILE A 173 -4.95 16.80 -3.31
C ILE A 173 -5.84 18.00 -2.98
N ASN A 174 -7.12 17.94 -3.31
CA ASN A 174 -8.05 19.06 -3.15
C ASN A 174 -8.48 19.30 -1.69
N ASN A 175 -8.37 18.29 -0.83
CA ASN A 175 -8.81 18.37 0.57
C ASN A 175 -7.66 18.43 1.58
N SER A 176 -6.40 18.39 1.10
CA SER A 176 -5.22 18.43 1.96
C SER A 176 -4.63 19.85 2.03
N ASP A 177 -4.29 20.27 3.27
CA ASP A 177 -3.59 21.52 3.56
C ASP A 177 -2.58 21.25 4.70
N ASP A 178 -2.91 21.57 5.95
CA ASP A 178 -2.09 21.27 7.14
C ASP A 178 -2.02 19.77 7.50
N LYS A 179 -2.90 18.98 6.92
CA LYS A 179 -2.97 17.52 7.04
C LYS A 179 -3.33 16.89 5.71
N ILE A 180 -2.91 15.65 5.53
CA ILE A 180 -3.31 14.86 4.37
C ILE A 180 -4.64 14.20 4.66
N LEU A 181 -5.66 14.60 3.92
CA LEU A 181 -7.05 14.18 4.13
C LEU A 181 -7.71 13.78 2.81
N MET A 182 -8.69 12.92 2.92
CA MET A 182 -9.71 12.64 1.92
C MET A 182 -11.03 13.20 2.44
N ASP A 183 -11.88 13.72 1.57
CA ASP A 183 -13.22 14.18 1.93
C ASP A 183 -14.00 13.08 2.65
N ASP A 184 -14.81 13.45 3.67
CA ASP A 184 -15.48 12.48 4.54
C ASP A 184 -16.46 11.57 3.77
N ASP A 185 -17.24 12.13 2.84
CA ASP A 185 -18.18 11.34 2.02
C ASP A 185 -17.43 10.39 1.10
N PHE A 186 -16.31 10.86 0.53
CA PHE A 186 -15.46 10.06 -0.32
C PHE A 186 -14.74 8.96 0.47
N TRP A 187 -14.30 9.26 1.69
CA TRP A 187 -13.71 8.31 2.61
C TRP A 187 -14.70 7.22 3.05
N GLN A 188 -15.98 7.57 3.24
CA GLN A 188 -17.03 6.59 3.53
C GLN A 188 -17.20 5.62 2.36
N LEU A 189 -17.35 6.11 1.13
CA LEU A 189 -17.47 5.26 -0.06
C LEU A 189 -16.23 4.36 -0.27
N PHE A 190 -15.05 4.90 0.01
CA PHE A 190 -13.81 4.14 -0.01
C PHE A 190 -13.84 2.97 0.99
N ASN A 191 -14.31 3.20 2.23
CA ASN A 191 -14.42 2.15 3.24
C ASN A 191 -15.52 1.14 2.92
N GLU A 192 -16.62 1.55 2.30
CA GLU A 192 -17.66 0.64 1.79
C GLU A 192 -17.09 -0.28 0.71
N LEU A 193 -16.31 0.27 -0.23
CA LEU A 193 -15.63 -0.51 -1.25
C LEU A 193 -14.62 -1.50 -0.64
N LEU A 194 -13.83 -1.09 0.36
CA LEU A 194 -12.95 -1.98 1.12
C LEU A 194 -13.71 -3.14 1.76
N SER A 195 -14.87 -2.86 2.34
CA SER A 195 -15.68 -3.87 3.02
C SER A 195 -16.25 -4.91 2.06
N LEU A 196 -16.55 -4.52 0.81
CA LEU A 196 -17.02 -5.43 -0.23
C LEU A 196 -15.97 -6.45 -0.66
N ILE A 197 -14.69 -6.06 -0.65
CA ILE A 197 -13.60 -6.91 -1.14
C ILE A 197 -13.11 -7.86 -0.04
N HIS A 198 -13.24 -7.50 1.23
CA HIS A 198 -12.77 -8.28 2.37
C HIS A 198 -13.80 -9.33 2.87
N ILE A 199 -14.83 -9.63 2.09
CA ILE A 199 -15.74 -10.77 2.33
C ILE A 199 -15.11 -12.05 1.76
#